data_3799dfaf94e41d62efbd1a00c8d1a35c
#
_entry.id   3799dfaf94e41d62efbd1a00c8d1a35c
#
_cell.length_a   1.000
_cell.length_b   1.000
_cell.length_c   1.000
_cell.angle_alpha   90.00
_cell.angle_beta   90.00
_cell.angle_gamma   90.00
#
_symmetry.space_group_name_H-M   'P 1'
#
loop_
_entity.id
_entity.type
_entity.pdbx_description
1 polymer ?
#
loop_
_entity_poly.entity_id
_entity_poly.type
_entity_poly.pdbx_seq_one_letter_code
_entity_poly.pdbx_strand_id
1 'polypeptide(L)'
;MGNLNVTKLQNKEEHANYIHHLMNDLEALDLMLKADLIEKEPIRIGAEQEFFIVDDAFYPNNNALEILKEINDEHFTTEIGNFNLEINLDPLELKTDCFSKLEDQLLAFLEKAKRAAIKNNSKILLTGILPTLSLKHITLENMTPIQRYLVLNEAIKESRNQEFHIHIKGVDELSLMHDSVMLERCNTSFQTHLQINPDTFIDSYNWSQAIAGPVLSICANSPLLFGKELWAESRIALFTQSVDTRANSFLLNENQSRVSFANNWETVTITDIYRDNVSRFRSLVTSDYITNSVDMIERGKIPKLKALGLHNGTVYRWNRVCYGVGNGKPHLRIENRYIPSGPTVADEIANMMFWVGLMVGKPETYNNIHEKWDFKDVKTNFFSAARYGMGTQFIWNGKYISSQQLILEELLPMAYKGLYCYGINPTDAEKYLTIIENRVSTNNGSQWIIKNYRELSKTKRKFEAAQIITSQMYKKQEHNYPIASWNLISENDININSSHFYVKHVMSTDIFLVKKEDSL
;
A
#
# COMPACT_ATOMS: atom_id res chain seq x y z
N MET A 1 0.62 -12.75 -5.64
CA MET A 1 -0.77 -12.90 -6.17
C MET A 1 -1.63 -13.72 -5.23
N GLY A 2 -2.77 -13.18 -4.81
CA GLY A 2 -3.75 -13.94 -4.03
C GLY A 2 -4.50 -14.93 -4.92
N ASN A 3 -4.91 -16.08 -4.34
CA ASN A 3 -5.73 -17.07 -5.06
C ASN A 3 -7.05 -16.45 -5.51
N LEU A 4 -7.34 -16.44 -6.82
CA LEU A 4 -8.57 -15.89 -7.39
C LEU A 4 -9.79 -16.82 -7.17
N ASN A 5 -9.55 -18.13 -7.05
CA ASN A 5 -10.58 -19.13 -6.81
C ASN A 5 -10.80 -19.30 -5.29
N VAL A 6 -11.63 -18.45 -4.73
CA VAL A 6 -12.02 -18.52 -3.32
C VAL A 6 -13.52 -18.63 -3.19
N THR A 7 -13.96 -19.32 -2.13
CA THR A 7 -15.36 -19.44 -1.74
C THR A 7 -15.53 -18.94 -0.30
N LYS A 8 -16.76 -18.60 0.04
CA LYS A 8 -17.11 -18.26 1.40
C LYS A 8 -17.22 -19.52 2.25
N LEU A 9 -16.80 -19.45 3.49
CA LEU A 9 -17.04 -20.50 4.48
C LEU A 9 -18.53 -20.52 4.86
N GLN A 10 -19.26 -21.57 4.46
CA GLN A 10 -20.72 -21.61 4.56
C GLN A 10 -21.22 -22.34 5.81
N ASN A 11 -20.47 -23.33 6.29
CA ASN A 11 -20.91 -24.19 7.38
C ASN A 11 -19.79 -24.55 8.36
N LYS A 12 -20.16 -25.18 9.47
CA LYS A 12 -19.20 -25.54 10.54
C LYS A 12 -18.15 -26.56 10.08
N GLU A 13 -18.49 -27.44 9.17
CA GLU A 13 -17.58 -28.48 8.65
C GLU A 13 -16.48 -27.85 7.79
N GLU A 14 -16.85 -26.95 6.88
CA GLU A 14 -15.87 -26.18 6.09
C GLU A 14 -14.95 -25.35 6.97
N HIS A 15 -15.48 -24.70 8.02
CA HIS A 15 -14.68 -23.98 9.01
C HIS A 15 -13.69 -24.91 9.73
N ALA A 16 -14.15 -26.09 10.17
CA ALA A 16 -13.30 -27.06 10.84
C ALA A 16 -12.19 -27.58 9.92
N ASN A 17 -12.54 -27.90 8.68
CA ASN A 17 -11.58 -28.34 7.66
C ASN A 17 -10.54 -27.25 7.34
N TYR A 18 -10.98 -26.00 7.16
CA TYR A 18 -10.07 -24.87 6.95
C TYR A 18 -9.09 -24.69 8.12
N ILE A 19 -9.58 -24.70 9.37
CA ILE A 19 -8.76 -24.59 10.57
C ILE A 19 -7.77 -25.75 10.64
N HIS A 20 -8.17 -26.95 10.30
CA HIS A 20 -7.26 -28.11 10.26
C HIS A 20 -6.10 -27.89 9.29
N HIS A 21 -6.37 -27.43 8.05
CA HIS A 21 -5.32 -27.11 7.08
C HIS A 21 -4.43 -25.94 7.53
N LEU A 22 -5.01 -24.93 8.17
CA LEU A 22 -4.30 -23.78 8.68
C LEU A 22 -3.33 -24.16 9.81
N MET A 23 -3.77 -25.02 10.74
CA MET A 23 -2.92 -25.54 11.80
C MET A 23 -1.81 -26.44 11.26
N ASN A 24 -2.11 -27.25 10.25
CA ASN A 24 -1.14 -28.09 9.56
C ASN A 24 -0.07 -27.26 8.81
N ASP A 25 -0.47 -26.15 8.18
CA ASP A 25 0.47 -25.20 7.55
C ASP A 25 1.38 -24.53 8.59
N LEU A 26 0.85 -24.17 9.77
CA LEU A 26 1.64 -23.61 10.87
C LEU A 26 2.66 -24.62 11.42
N GLU A 27 2.26 -25.88 11.59
CA GLU A 27 3.15 -26.95 12.01
C GLU A 27 4.25 -27.21 10.97
N ALA A 28 3.88 -27.23 9.69
CA ALA A 28 4.82 -27.37 8.59
C ALA A 28 5.85 -26.22 8.55
N LEU A 29 5.42 -24.97 8.79
CA LEU A 29 6.34 -23.85 8.88
C LEU A 29 7.33 -24.02 10.05
N ASP A 30 6.84 -24.46 11.20
CA ASP A 30 7.64 -24.69 12.40
C ASP A 30 8.68 -25.81 12.17
N LEU A 31 8.27 -26.88 11.50
CA LEU A 31 9.18 -27.97 11.10
C LEU A 31 10.26 -27.49 10.13
N MET A 32 9.91 -26.69 9.13
CA MET A 32 10.88 -26.13 8.17
C MET A 32 11.88 -25.19 8.85
N LEU A 33 11.45 -24.37 9.80
CA LEU A 33 12.33 -23.51 10.59
C LEU A 33 13.30 -24.32 11.45
N LYS A 34 12.80 -25.34 12.17
CA LYS A 34 13.63 -26.22 13.01
C LYS A 34 14.62 -27.08 12.21
N ALA A 35 14.25 -27.48 11.00
CA ALA A 35 15.08 -28.27 10.09
C ALA A 35 16.03 -27.43 9.23
N ASP A 36 16.07 -26.10 9.44
CA ASP A 36 16.92 -25.15 8.68
C ASP A 36 16.67 -25.21 7.16
N LEU A 37 15.43 -25.41 6.74
CA LEU A 37 15.07 -25.53 5.32
C LEU A 37 14.79 -24.18 4.66
N ILE A 38 14.55 -23.13 5.44
CA ILE A 38 14.25 -21.79 4.92
C ILE A 38 15.52 -21.16 4.34
N GLU A 39 15.42 -20.67 3.10
CA GLU A 39 16.57 -20.06 2.40
C GLU A 39 17.05 -18.80 3.13
N LYS A 40 18.34 -18.77 3.46
CA LYS A 40 19.01 -17.65 4.14
C LYS A 40 19.62 -16.67 3.16
N GLU A 41 20.16 -17.17 2.06
CA GLU A 41 20.84 -16.41 0.99
C GLU A 41 20.51 -17.01 -0.39
N PRO A 42 20.53 -16.22 -1.48
CA PRO A 42 20.80 -14.77 -1.50
C PRO A 42 19.61 -13.95 -1.01
N ILE A 43 19.87 -12.79 -0.43
CA ILE A 43 18.83 -11.81 -0.09
C ILE A 43 18.26 -11.21 -1.39
N ARG A 44 16.94 -11.14 -1.50
CA ARG A 44 16.23 -10.59 -2.67
C ARG A 44 15.33 -9.44 -2.27
N ILE A 45 15.16 -8.54 -3.21
CA ILE A 45 14.19 -7.45 -3.17
C ILE A 45 13.16 -7.64 -4.28
N GLY A 46 11.93 -7.14 -4.07
CA GLY A 46 10.86 -7.13 -5.05
C GLY A 46 9.87 -6.01 -4.73
N ALA A 47 8.95 -5.74 -5.63
CA ALA A 47 7.92 -4.74 -5.41
C ALA A 47 6.61 -5.08 -6.13
N GLU A 48 5.51 -4.51 -5.62
CA GLU A 48 4.18 -4.50 -6.25
C GLU A 48 3.80 -3.03 -6.46
N GLN A 49 3.36 -2.67 -7.68
CA GLN A 49 2.94 -1.33 -8.06
C GLN A 49 1.46 -1.29 -8.35
N GLU A 50 0.70 -0.56 -7.55
CA GLU A 50 -0.70 -0.25 -7.83
C GLU A 50 -0.81 1.12 -8.50
N PHE A 51 -1.74 1.29 -9.45
CA PHE A 51 -1.97 2.55 -10.15
C PHE A 51 -3.44 2.78 -10.50
N PHE A 52 -3.80 4.05 -10.70
CA PHE A 52 -5.12 4.45 -11.15
C PHE A 52 -5.23 4.48 -12.67
N ILE A 53 -6.41 4.10 -13.18
CA ILE A 53 -6.86 4.30 -14.55
C ILE A 53 -7.82 5.48 -14.57
N VAL A 54 -7.54 6.48 -15.42
CA VAL A 54 -8.32 7.71 -15.50
C VAL A 54 -8.73 8.01 -16.94
N ASP A 55 -9.83 8.75 -17.09
CA ASP A 55 -10.29 9.30 -18.38
C ASP A 55 -9.49 10.55 -18.78
N ASP A 56 -9.88 11.19 -19.90
CA ASP A 56 -9.25 12.42 -20.39
C ASP A 56 -9.43 13.61 -19.45
N ALA A 57 -10.45 13.58 -18.61
CA ALA A 57 -10.70 14.59 -17.59
C ALA A 57 -10.08 14.25 -16.23
N PHE A 58 -9.28 13.18 -16.16
CA PHE A 58 -8.61 12.69 -14.97
C PHE A 58 -9.52 12.17 -13.86
N TYR A 59 -10.74 11.73 -14.17
CA TYR A 59 -11.60 10.98 -13.28
C TYR A 59 -11.37 9.48 -13.42
N PRO A 60 -11.70 8.66 -12.39
CA PRO A 60 -11.61 7.20 -12.49
C PRO A 60 -12.34 6.66 -13.73
N ASN A 61 -11.69 5.78 -14.49
CA ASN A 61 -12.25 5.13 -15.67
C ASN A 61 -12.25 3.61 -15.50
N ASN A 62 -13.43 2.97 -15.59
CA ASN A 62 -13.66 1.56 -15.29
C ASN A 62 -13.26 0.61 -16.44
N ASN A 63 -12.03 0.71 -16.91
CA ASN A 63 -11.50 -0.05 -18.05
C ASN A 63 -10.39 -1.04 -17.68
N ALA A 64 -10.29 -1.42 -16.39
CA ALA A 64 -9.17 -2.27 -15.93
C ALA A 64 -9.13 -3.63 -16.63
N LEU A 65 -10.29 -4.28 -16.84
CA LEU A 65 -10.36 -5.59 -17.48
C LEU A 65 -10.01 -5.54 -18.97
N GLU A 66 -10.46 -4.50 -19.68
CA GLU A 66 -10.14 -4.28 -21.09
C GLU A 66 -8.65 -3.99 -21.28
N ILE A 67 -8.09 -3.14 -20.42
CA ILE A 67 -6.65 -2.82 -20.41
C ILE A 67 -5.84 -4.07 -20.08
N LEU A 68 -6.22 -4.84 -19.05
CA LEU A 68 -5.53 -6.08 -18.68
C LEU A 68 -5.54 -7.11 -19.82
N LYS A 69 -6.67 -7.25 -20.51
CA LYS A 69 -6.79 -8.12 -21.69
C LYS A 69 -5.86 -7.67 -22.84
N GLU A 70 -5.75 -6.36 -23.07
CA GLU A 70 -4.84 -5.79 -24.10
C GLU A 70 -3.37 -5.98 -23.71
N ILE A 71 -3.04 -5.84 -22.41
CA ILE A 71 -1.68 -6.06 -21.90
C ILE A 71 -1.24 -7.50 -22.10
N ASN A 72 -2.10 -8.47 -21.75
CA ASN A 72 -1.85 -9.91 -21.84
C ASN A 72 -0.48 -10.34 -21.28
N ASP A 73 -0.22 -10.00 -20.02
CA ASP A 73 1.05 -10.26 -19.32
C ASP A 73 0.77 -10.66 -17.88
N GLU A 74 1.38 -11.75 -17.42
CA GLU A 74 1.16 -12.34 -16.10
C GLU A 74 1.64 -11.50 -14.92
N HIS A 75 2.48 -10.48 -15.17
CA HIS A 75 2.90 -9.53 -14.14
C HIS A 75 1.77 -8.58 -13.73
N PHE A 76 0.72 -8.47 -14.54
CA PHE A 76 -0.41 -7.59 -14.24
C PHE A 76 -1.56 -8.37 -13.64
N THR A 77 -2.17 -7.79 -12.62
CA THR A 77 -3.35 -8.36 -11.97
C THR A 77 -4.41 -7.30 -11.70
N THR A 78 -5.64 -7.77 -11.53
CA THR A 78 -6.75 -6.89 -11.17
C THR A 78 -6.68 -6.46 -9.73
N GLU A 79 -7.25 -5.29 -9.49
CA GLU A 79 -7.61 -4.79 -8.17
C GLU A 79 -9.14 -4.84 -7.98
N ILE A 80 -9.59 -4.68 -6.72
CA ILE A 80 -11.00 -4.69 -6.39
C ILE A 80 -11.73 -3.58 -7.17
N GLY A 81 -11.15 -2.39 -7.58
CA GLY A 81 -11.68 -1.33 -8.46
C GLY A 81 -11.41 -1.58 -9.91
N ASN A 82 -12.47 -1.54 -10.70
CA ASN A 82 -12.32 -1.59 -12.14
C ASN A 82 -11.65 -0.33 -12.75
N PHE A 83 -11.04 0.48 -11.89
CA PHE A 83 -10.21 1.65 -12.23
C PHE A 83 -8.80 1.60 -11.60
N ASN A 84 -8.39 0.41 -11.11
CA ASN A 84 -7.05 0.13 -10.60
C ASN A 84 -6.50 -1.17 -11.20
N LEU A 85 -5.19 -1.21 -11.38
CA LEU A 85 -4.44 -2.43 -11.68
C LEU A 85 -3.17 -2.47 -10.82
N GLU A 86 -2.60 -3.67 -10.68
CA GLU A 86 -1.35 -3.92 -9.99
C GLU A 86 -0.35 -4.57 -10.93
N ILE A 87 0.93 -4.20 -10.77
CA ILE A 87 2.09 -4.83 -11.43
C ILE A 87 2.92 -5.52 -10.37
N ASN A 88 3.26 -6.79 -10.58
CA ASN A 88 4.16 -7.55 -9.75
C ASN A 88 5.54 -7.62 -10.42
N LEU A 89 6.56 -7.02 -9.80
CA LEU A 89 7.93 -7.03 -10.34
C LEU A 89 8.63 -8.36 -10.04
N ASP A 90 9.52 -8.76 -10.93
CA ASP A 90 10.39 -9.90 -10.70
C ASP A 90 11.40 -9.60 -9.58
N PRO A 91 11.59 -10.53 -8.63
CA PRO A 91 12.55 -10.31 -7.55
C PRO A 91 13.98 -10.34 -8.07
N LEU A 92 14.81 -9.41 -7.57
CA LEU A 92 16.23 -9.31 -7.86
C LEU A 92 17.07 -9.57 -6.60
N GLU A 93 18.26 -10.12 -6.77
CA GLU A 93 19.24 -10.18 -5.68
C GLU A 93 19.68 -8.76 -5.28
N LEU A 94 19.77 -8.53 -3.97
CA LEU A 94 20.22 -7.26 -3.40
C LEU A 94 21.73 -7.11 -3.60
N LYS A 95 22.14 -6.64 -4.76
CA LYS A 95 23.54 -6.41 -5.12
C LYS A 95 23.69 -5.43 -6.29
N THR A 96 24.82 -4.82 -6.39
CA THR A 96 25.25 -3.97 -7.52
C THR A 96 24.21 -2.92 -7.93
N ASP A 97 23.59 -3.05 -9.10
CA ASP A 97 22.68 -2.13 -9.76
C ASP A 97 21.21 -2.60 -9.72
N CYS A 98 20.84 -3.40 -8.72
CA CYS A 98 19.50 -3.99 -8.64
C CYS A 98 18.37 -2.96 -8.60
N PHE A 99 18.59 -1.77 -8.03
CA PHE A 99 17.58 -0.71 -7.97
C PHE A 99 17.36 -0.04 -9.33
N SER A 100 18.43 0.25 -10.09
CA SER A 100 18.29 0.74 -11.46
C SER A 100 17.61 -0.29 -12.35
N LYS A 101 17.89 -1.58 -12.18
CA LYS A 101 17.21 -2.66 -12.91
C LYS A 101 15.72 -2.75 -12.55
N LEU A 102 15.36 -2.53 -11.29
CA LEU A 102 13.93 -2.46 -10.89
C LEU A 102 13.24 -1.22 -11.48
N GLU A 103 13.93 -0.07 -11.53
CA GLU A 103 13.41 1.13 -12.21
C GLU A 103 13.13 0.84 -13.69
N ASP A 104 14.10 0.24 -14.40
CA ASP A 104 13.96 -0.10 -15.81
C ASP A 104 12.81 -1.09 -16.05
N GLN A 105 12.67 -2.11 -15.19
CA GLN A 105 11.59 -3.09 -15.25
C GLN A 105 10.22 -2.41 -15.04
N LEU A 106 10.09 -1.58 -14.00
CA LEU A 106 8.84 -0.88 -13.71
C LEU A 106 8.46 0.09 -14.82
N LEU A 107 9.42 0.87 -15.35
CA LEU A 107 9.20 1.77 -16.48
C LEU A 107 8.73 1.00 -17.72
N ALA A 108 9.32 -0.16 -18.02
CA ALA A 108 8.91 -1.00 -19.14
C ALA A 108 7.47 -1.52 -18.99
N PHE A 109 7.10 -1.98 -17.81
CA PHE A 109 5.72 -2.41 -17.53
C PHE A 109 4.73 -1.25 -17.58
N LEU A 110 5.05 -0.11 -16.99
CA LEU A 110 4.19 1.07 -17.05
C LEU A 110 4.01 1.58 -18.47
N GLU A 111 5.04 1.54 -19.30
CA GLU A 111 4.93 1.89 -20.72
C GLU A 111 3.98 0.93 -21.46
N LYS A 112 4.02 -0.37 -21.12
CA LYS A 112 3.08 -1.37 -21.66
C LYS A 112 1.65 -1.05 -21.22
N ALA A 113 1.45 -0.72 -19.93
CA ALA A 113 0.16 -0.31 -19.41
C ALA A 113 -0.36 0.98 -20.04
N LYS A 114 0.50 2.00 -20.25
CA LYS A 114 0.15 3.26 -20.93
C LYS A 114 -0.36 3.02 -22.35
N ARG A 115 0.33 2.19 -23.13
CA ARG A 115 -0.10 1.86 -24.50
C ARG A 115 -1.45 1.17 -24.53
N ALA A 116 -1.70 0.23 -23.62
CA ALA A 116 -2.98 -0.45 -23.51
C ALA A 116 -4.09 0.52 -23.04
N ALA A 117 -3.79 1.40 -22.08
CA ALA A 117 -4.73 2.41 -21.60
C ALA A 117 -5.14 3.39 -22.72
N ILE A 118 -4.21 3.90 -23.51
CA ILE A 118 -4.48 4.81 -24.63
C ILE A 118 -5.44 4.17 -25.65
N LYS A 119 -5.25 2.89 -26.00
CA LYS A 119 -6.16 2.15 -26.89
C LYS A 119 -7.58 2.04 -26.33
N ASN A 120 -7.73 2.11 -25.02
CA ASN A 120 -9.00 2.04 -24.30
C ASN A 120 -9.47 3.43 -23.79
N ASN A 121 -9.06 4.53 -24.45
CA ASN A 121 -9.42 5.91 -24.09
C ASN A 121 -9.17 6.22 -22.61
N SER A 122 -8.04 5.76 -22.09
CA SER A 122 -7.65 5.90 -20.70
C SER A 122 -6.21 6.35 -20.57
N LYS A 123 -5.86 6.84 -19.39
CA LYS A 123 -4.50 7.14 -18.94
C LYS A 123 -4.24 6.42 -17.63
N ILE A 124 -2.97 6.23 -17.27
CA ILE A 124 -2.57 5.69 -15.97
C ILE A 124 -1.92 6.78 -15.13
N LEU A 125 -2.09 6.70 -13.80
CA LEU A 125 -1.55 7.70 -12.87
C LEU A 125 -1.08 7.03 -11.59
N LEU A 126 0.12 7.43 -11.11
CA LEU A 126 0.72 7.00 -9.84
C LEU A 126 0.39 8.03 -8.76
N THR A 127 -0.36 7.64 -7.72
CA THR A 127 -0.65 8.49 -6.56
C THR A 127 -1.25 7.63 -5.45
N GLY A 128 -1.09 7.97 -4.20
CA GLY A 128 -1.64 7.20 -3.09
C GLY A 128 -3.17 7.25 -3.00
N ILE A 129 -3.77 8.43 -3.26
CA ILE A 129 -5.21 8.63 -3.46
C ILE A 129 -5.38 9.60 -4.63
N LEU A 130 -6.24 9.24 -5.58
CA LEU A 130 -6.51 10.09 -6.74
C LEU A 130 -7.28 11.35 -6.30
N PRO A 131 -6.75 12.58 -6.50
CA PRO A 131 -7.38 13.81 -6.01
C PRO A 131 -8.79 14.07 -6.56
N THR A 132 -9.10 13.55 -7.76
CA THR A 132 -10.41 13.69 -8.43
C THR A 132 -11.45 12.65 -8.01
N LEU A 133 -11.10 11.72 -7.11
CA LEU A 133 -12.07 10.78 -6.55
C LEU A 133 -13.23 11.50 -5.86
N SER A 134 -14.43 10.96 -6.04
CA SER A 134 -15.65 11.40 -5.36
C SER A 134 -16.53 10.21 -5.00
N LEU A 135 -17.50 10.39 -4.13
CA LEU A 135 -18.39 9.32 -3.64
C LEU A 135 -19.13 8.59 -4.76
N LYS A 136 -19.42 9.24 -5.89
CA LYS A 136 -20.06 8.60 -7.06
C LYS A 136 -19.21 7.47 -7.68
N HIS A 137 -17.90 7.46 -7.44
CA HIS A 137 -17.00 6.41 -7.95
C HIS A 137 -16.89 5.21 -6.98
N ILE A 138 -17.47 5.30 -5.78
CA ILE A 138 -17.35 4.29 -4.72
C ILE A 138 -18.63 3.45 -4.61
N THR A 139 -19.18 3.05 -5.74
CA THR A 139 -20.35 2.18 -5.82
C THR A 139 -19.95 0.76 -6.24
N LEU A 140 -20.77 -0.23 -5.93
CA LEU A 140 -20.52 -1.62 -6.31
C LEU A 140 -20.45 -1.83 -7.83
N GLU A 141 -21.08 -0.95 -8.63
CA GLU A 141 -20.98 -0.96 -10.09
C GLU A 141 -19.56 -0.76 -10.60
N ASN A 142 -18.73 -0.08 -9.81
CA ASN A 142 -17.32 0.17 -10.13
C ASN A 142 -16.39 -0.94 -9.57
N MET A 143 -16.94 -1.99 -8.97
CA MET A 143 -16.17 -3.15 -8.52
C MET A 143 -15.77 -4.02 -9.71
N THR A 144 -14.53 -4.48 -9.73
CA THR A 144 -14.08 -5.46 -10.72
C THR A 144 -14.94 -6.73 -10.59
N PRO A 145 -15.62 -7.19 -11.65
CA PRO A 145 -16.59 -8.29 -11.57
C PRO A 145 -15.89 -9.66 -11.49
N ILE A 146 -15.09 -9.86 -10.44
CA ILE A 146 -14.40 -11.12 -10.15
C ILE A 146 -14.97 -11.72 -8.87
N GLN A 147 -15.24 -13.02 -8.89
CA GLN A 147 -15.86 -13.76 -7.80
C GLN A 147 -15.20 -13.52 -6.44
N ARG A 148 -13.88 -13.50 -6.39
CA ARG A 148 -13.12 -13.25 -5.17
C ARG A 148 -13.52 -11.95 -4.47
N TYR A 149 -13.69 -10.85 -5.22
CA TYR A 149 -14.01 -9.55 -4.65
C TYR A 149 -15.44 -9.46 -4.13
N LEU A 150 -16.38 -10.10 -4.85
CA LEU A 150 -17.76 -10.23 -4.40
C LEU A 150 -17.84 -11.02 -3.09
N VAL A 151 -17.18 -12.18 -3.04
CA VAL A 151 -17.13 -13.04 -1.85
C VAL A 151 -16.48 -12.31 -0.67
N LEU A 152 -15.39 -11.57 -0.90
CA LEU A 152 -14.72 -10.80 0.15
C LEU A 152 -15.62 -9.68 0.70
N ASN A 153 -16.30 -8.94 -0.19
CA ASN A 153 -17.25 -7.89 0.19
C ASN A 153 -18.38 -8.44 1.07
N GLU A 154 -18.99 -9.55 0.66
CA GLU A 154 -20.04 -10.22 1.43
C GLU A 154 -19.53 -10.71 2.79
N ALA A 155 -18.37 -11.37 2.83
CA ALA A 155 -17.79 -11.91 4.06
C ALA A 155 -17.44 -10.80 5.08
N ILE A 156 -16.92 -9.67 4.61
CA ILE A 156 -16.61 -8.52 5.47
C ILE A 156 -17.91 -7.85 5.97
N LYS A 157 -18.89 -7.65 5.08
CA LYS A 157 -20.19 -7.07 5.43
C LYS A 157 -20.93 -7.91 6.49
N GLU A 158 -20.98 -9.22 6.32
CA GLU A 158 -21.59 -10.13 7.30
C GLU A 158 -20.82 -10.21 8.61
N SER A 159 -19.48 -10.21 8.56
CA SER A 159 -18.66 -10.24 9.75
C SER A 159 -18.88 -9.01 10.64
N ARG A 160 -19.12 -7.84 10.03
CA ARG A 160 -19.39 -6.59 10.73
C ARG A 160 -20.86 -6.47 11.18
N ASN A 161 -21.80 -6.92 10.35
CA ASN A 161 -23.25 -6.80 10.54
C ASN A 161 -23.76 -5.36 10.81
N GLN A 162 -23.01 -4.35 10.32
CA GLN A 162 -23.34 -2.91 10.43
C GLN A 162 -22.64 -2.17 9.28
N GLU A 163 -23.11 -0.96 8.95
CA GLU A 163 -22.40 -0.07 8.04
C GLU A 163 -21.03 0.37 8.61
N PHE A 164 -20.09 0.69 7.71
CA PHE A 164 -18.80 1.25 8.08
C PHE A 164 -18.94 2.74 8.36
N HIS A 165 -18.55 3.16 9.54
CA HIS A 165 -18.44 4.58 9.85
C HIS A 165 -16.98 5.02 9.63
N ILE A 166 -16.77 5.80 8.57
CA ILE A 166 -15.49 6.41 8.27
C ILE A 166 -15.48 7.79 8.91
N HIS A 167 -14.54 8.03 9.82
CA HIS A 167 -14.36 9.33 10.45
C HIS A 167 -12.87 9.69 10.47
N ILE A 168 -12.50 10.65 9.64
CA ILE A 168 -11.12 11.14 9.53
C ILE A 168 -11.12 12.64 9.76
N LYS A 169 -10.45 13.09 10.81
CA LYS A 169 -10.27 14.50 11.15
C LYS A 169 -8.86 14.94 10.82
N GLY A 170 -8.75 15.81 9.84
CA GLY A 170 -7.52 16.49 9.42
C GLY A 170 -7.67 18.00 9.52
N VAL A 171 -7.29 18.73 8.46
CA VAL A 171 -7.65 20.15 8.27
C VAL A 171 -9.14 20.26 8.01
N ASP A 172 -9.65 19.51 7.06
CA ASP A 172 -11.08 19.24 6.90
C ASP A 172 -11.49 18.02 7.77
N GLU A 173 -12.78 17.73 7.83
CA GLU A 173 -13.35 16.57 8.50
C GLU A 173 -14.19 15.76 7.51
N LEU A 174 -13.89 14.46 7.41
CA LEU A 174 -14.69 13.49 6.66
C LEU A 174 -15.43 12.59 7.63
N SER A 175 -16.77 12.59 7.58
CA SER A 175 -17.62 11.64 8.28
C SER A 175 -18.65 11.11 7.29
N LEU A 176 -18.65 9.78 7.09
CA LEU A 176 -19.61 9.14 6.19
C LEU A 176 -19.89 7.70 6.64
N MET A 177 -21.11 7.24 6.33
CA MET A 177 -21.50 5.84 6.45
C MET A 177 -21.37 5.16 5.08
N HIS A 178 -20.87 3.94 5.06
CA HIS A 178 -20.71 3.15 3.83
C HIS A 178 -20.95 1.66 4.11
N ASP A 179 -21.46 0.95 3.12
CA ASP A 179 -21.92 -0.43 3.29
C ASP A 179 -21.08 -1.48 2.54
N SER A 180 -19.96 -1.09 1.95
CA SER A 180 -19.12 -1.98 1.15
C SER A 180 -17.63 -1.73 1.33
N VAL A 181 -16.80 -2.67 0.85
CA VAL A 181 -15.33 -2.55 0.84
C VAL A 181 -14.82 -1.55 -0.21
N MET A 182 -15.72 -0.90 -0.96
CA MET A 182 -15.34 -0.01 -2.06
C MET A 182 -14.49 1.20 -1.65
N LEU A 183 -14.48 1.60 -0.39
CA LEU A 183 -13.59 2.67 0.11
C LEU A 183 -12.11 2.27 0.16
N GLU A 184 -11.81 1.00 0.29
CA GLU A 184 -10.44 0.49 0.27
C GLU A 184 -9.74 0.80 -1.07
N ARG A 185 -10.52 0.82 -2.19
CA ARG A 185 -10.00 1.11 -3.52
C ARG A 185 -9.58 2.52 -3.79
N CYS A 186 -9.91 3.44 -2.91
CA CYS A 186 -9.35 4.78 -2.98
C CYS A 186 -7.83 4.78 -2.78
N ASN A 187 -7.28 3.68 -2.25
CA ASN A 187 -5.88 3.54 -1.87
C ASN A 187 -5.09 2.78 -2.92
N THR A 188 -3.93 3.29 -3.28
CA THR A 188 -2.91 2.60 -4.07
C THR A 188 -1.55 2.74 -3.40
N SER A 189 -0.73 1.70 -3.51
CA SER A 189 0.57 1.59 -2.84
C SER A 189 1.68 1.18 -3.82
N PHE A 190 2.90 1.40 -3.38
CA PHE A 190 4.11 0.78 -3.89
C PHE A 190 4.66 -0.15 -2.81
N GLN A 191 4.25 -1.41 -2.83
CA GLN A 191 4.60 -2.38 -1.79
C GLN A 191 6.00 -2.93 -2.07
N THR A 192 6.86 -2.88 -1.06
CA THR A 192 8.25 -3.33 -1.20
C THR A 192 8.51 -4.59 -0.38
N HIS A 193 9.22 -5.55 -0.95
CA HIS A 193 9.55 -6.81 -0.32
C HIS A 193 11.04 -6.94 -0.11
N LEU A 194 11.44 -7.34 1.09
CA LEU A 194 12.82 -7.71 1.41
C LEU A 194 12.84 -9.13 1.99
N GLN A 195 13.59 -10.04 1.37
CA GLN A 195 13.87 -11.35 1.95
C GLN A 195 14.74 -11.18 3.18
N ILE A 196 14.40 -11.90 4.25
CA ILE A 196 15.08 -11.81 5.55
C ILE A 196 15.60 -13.18 5.94
N ASN A 197 16.81 -13.22 6.44
CA ASN A 197 17.38 -14.41 7.05
C ASN A 197 16.52 -14.83 8.27
N PRO A 198 16.03 -16.08 8.33
CA PRO A 198 15.18 -16.54 9.43
C PRO A 198 15.82 -16.40 10.82
N ASP A 199 17.15 -16.50 10.92
CA ASP A 199 17.86 -16.41 12.20
C ASP A 199 17.78 -15.00 12.83
N THR A 200 17.61 -13.96 12.01
CA THR A 200 17.52 -12.56 12.44
C THR A 200 16.13 -11.95 12.20
N PHE A 201 15.16 -12.77 11.85
CA PHE A 201 13.86 -12.30 11.36
C PHE A 201 13.11 -11.42 12.38
N ILE A 202 13.01 -11.85 13.62
CA ILE A 202 12.26 -11.13 14.67
C ILE A 202 12.88 -9.76 14.94
N ASP A 203 14.19 -9.68 15.03
CA ASP A 203 14.89 -8.41 15.24
C ASP A 203 14.75 -7.48 14.03
N SER A 204 14.82 -8.02 12.80
CA SER A 204 14.55 -7.27 11.57
C SER A 204 13.09 -6.82 11.47
N TYR A 205 12.13 -7.65 11.91
CA TYR A 205 10.72 -7.30 11.92
C TYR A 205 10.44 -6.16 12.92
N ASN A 206 10.99 -6.23 14.13
CA ASN A 206 10.88 -5.15 15.11
C ASN A 206 11.52 -3.85 14.61
N TRP A 207 12.67 -3.96 13.94
CA TRP A 207 13.32 -2.80 13.32
C TRP A 207 12.46 -2.18 12.22
N SER A 208 11.81 -2.99 11.38
CA SER A 208 10.89 -2.49 10.35
C SER A 208 9.73 -1.67 10.93
N GLN A 209 9.27 -2.02 12.15
CA GLN A 209 8.28 -1.23 12.87
C GLN A 209 8.86 0.10 13.36
N ALA A 210 10.07 0.09 13.91
CA ALA A 210 10.71 1.28 14.45
C ALA A 210 10.91 2.38 13.38
N ILE A 211 11.34 1.99 12.18
CA ILE A 211 11.61 2.92 11.07
C ILE A 211 10.36 3.32 10.28
N ALA A 212 9.21 2.66 10.50
CA ALA A 212 8.02 2.87 9.69
C ALA A 212 7.51 4.33 9.70
N GLY A 213 7.52 4.98 10.86
CA GLY A 213 7.12 6.40 10.98
C GLY A 213 8.02 7.33 10.17
N PRO A 214 9.34 7.36 10.41
CA PRO A 214 10.27 8.18 9.64
C PRO A 214 10.19 7.95 8.12
N VAL A 215 10.15 6.70 7.66
CA VAL A 215 10.02 6.38 6.23
C VAL A 215 8.69 6.89 5.68
N LEU A 216 7.56 6.66 6.36
CA LEU A 216 6.25 7.16 5.94
C LEU A 216 6.22 8.69 5.84
N SER A 217 6.88 9.40 6.75
CA SER A 217 6.85 10.85 6.79
C SER A 217 7.38 11.50 5.52
N ILE A 218 8.45 10.93 4.92
CA ILE A 218 9.08 11.44 3.69
C ILE A 218 8.37 10.93 2.43
N CYS A 219 7.68 9.77 2.51
CA CYS A 219 7.03 9.14 1.37
C CYS A 219 5.58 9.60 1.16
N ALA A 220 4.95 10.31 2.10
CA ALA A 220 3.53 10.66 2.07
C ALA A 220 3.08 11.29 0.73
N ASN A 221 1.98 10.76 0.14
CA ASN A 221 1.47 11.15 -1.19
C ASN A 221 -0.07 11.00 -1.33
N SER A 222 -0.84 11.16 -0.24
CA SER A 222 -2.30 10.99 -0.28
C SER A 222 -3.08 11.97 0.62
N PRO A 223 -2.91 13.29 0.44
CA PRO A 223 -3.48 14.25 1.40
C PRO A 223 -4.95 14.60 1.14
N LEU A 224 -5.48 14.31 -0.05
CA LEU A 224 -6.84 14.67 -0.47
C LEU A 224 -7.71 13.43 -0.62
N LEU A 225 -8.92 13.49 -0.05
CA LEU A 225 -9.96 12.48 -0.26
C LEU A 225 -11.32 13.19 -0.40
N PHE A 226 -12.02 12.94 -1.52
CA PHE A 226 -13.33 13.54 -1.84
C PHE A 226 -13.35 15.07 -1.71
N GLY A 227 -12.27 15.72 -2.17
CA GLY A 227 -12.11 17.17 -2.12
C GLY A 227 -11.88 17.74 -0.71
N LYS A 228 -11.52 16.90 0.25
CA LYS A 228 -11.18 17.29 1.63
C LYS A 228 -9.68 17.11 1.88
N GLU A 229 -9.08 18.10 2.53
CA GLU A 229 -7.70 18.02 3.03
C GLU A 229 -7.69 17.33 4.39
N LEU A 230 -7.13 16.11 4.44
CA LEU A 230 -7.15 15.27 5.63
C LEU A 230 -5.73 15.09 6.21
N TRP A 231 -5.22 13.85 6.28
CA TRP A 231 -3.87 13.56 6.77
C TRP A 231 -2.86 13.66 5.62
N ALA A 232 -1.59 13.87 5.92
CA ALA A 232 -0.53 13.85 4.89
C ALA A 232 -0.53 12.50 4.13
N GLU A 233 -0.81 11.41 4.84
CA GLU A 233 -1.03 10.08 4.26
C GLU A 233 -2.39 9.53 4.73
N SER A 234 -3.45 9.98 4.07
CA SER A 234 -4.85 9.66 4.42
C SER A 234 -5.18 8.17 4.23
N ARG A 235 -4.42 7.44 3.40
CA ARG A 235 -4.57 5.99 3.20
C ARG A 235 -4.51 5.23 4.52
N ILE A 236 -3.63 5.65 5.43
CA ILE A 236 -3.46 4.97 6.73
C ILE A 236 -4.76 4.98 7.53
N ALA A 237 -5.44 6.13 7.60
CA ALA A 237 -6.71 6.24 8.30
C ALA A 237 -7.86 5.57 7.53
N LEU A 238 -7.91 5.77 6.22
CA LEU A 238 -9.00 5.26 5.37
C LEU A 238 -9.00 3.74 5.34
N PHE A 239 -7.87 3.10 5.05
CA PHE A 239 -7.78 1.65 4.95
C PHE A 239 -8.08 0.98 6.29
N THR A 240 -7.58 1.53 7.41
CA THR A 240 -7.88 1.00 8.75
C THR A 240 -9.38 0.94 9.04
N GLN A 241 -10.17 1.88 8.52
CA GLN A 241 -11.61 1.99 8.79
C GLN A 241 -12.48 1.30 7.73
N SER A 242 -12.02 1.20 6.48
CA SER A 242 -12.82 0.69 5.35
C SER A 242 -13.05 -0.82 5.35
N VAL A 243 -12.20 -1.59 6.03
CA VAL A 243 -12.31 -3.06 6.15
C VAL A 243 -12.36 -3.53 7.61
N ASP A 244 -12.75 -2.64 8.52
CA ASP A 244 -12.85 -2.94 9.95
C ASP A 244 -14.08 -3.80 10.24
N THR A 245 -13.86 -5.06 10.61
CA THR A 245 -14.92 -6.03 10.93
C THR A 245 -15.43 -5.95 12.38
N ARG A 246 -14.92 -5.01 13.20
CA ARG A 246 -15.36 -4.85 14.60
C ARG A 246 -16.72 -4.17 14.66
N ALA A 247 -17.61 -4.68 15.55
CA ALA A 247 -18.86 -3.99 15.84
C ALA A 247 -18.61 -2.70 16.64
N ASN A 248 -19.50 -1.71 16.50
CA ASN A 248 -19.41 -0.41 17.20
C ASN A 248 -19.72 -0.50 18.71
N SER A 249 -19.84 -1.68 19.31
CA SER A 249 -20.11 -1.81 20.74
C SER A 249 -18.85 -1.58 21.58
N PHE A 250 -18.96 -0.78 22.63
CA PHE A 250 -17.86 -0.47 23.56
C PHE A 250 -17.19 -1.70 24.18
N LEU A 251 -17.93 -2.80 24.31
CA LEU A 251 -17.44 -4.07 24.90
C LEU A 251 -16.51 -4.87 23.97
N LEU A 252 -16.43 -4.52 22.68
CA LEU A 252 -15.62 -5.22 21.69
C LEU A 252 -14.42 -4.40 21.19
N ASN A 253 -14.15 -3.24 21.76
CA ASN A 253 -13.02 -2.38 21.40
C ASN A 253 -11.64 -3.00 21.70
N GLU A 254 -11.58 -4.13 22.39
CA GLU A 254 -10.33 -4.87 22.63
C GLU A 254 -9.85 -5.66 21.42
N ASN A 255 -10.71 -5.93 20.46
CA ASN A 255 -10.34 -6.62 19.22
C ASN A 255 -9.58 -5.69 18.27
N GLN A 256 -8.50 -6.19 17.71
CA GLN A 256 -7.67 -5.45 16.77
C GLN A 256 -8.34 -5.32 15.39
N SER A 257 -8.20 -4.17 14.72
CA SER A 257 -8.58 -4.02 13.31
C SER A 257 -7.73 -4.93 12.41
N ARG A 258 -8.33 -5.45 11.32
CA ARG A 258 -7.62 -6.25 10.32
C ARG A 258 -6.49 -5.48 9.66
N VAL A 259 -6.68 -4.17 9.42
CA VAL A 259 -5.62 -3.25 9.02
C VAL A 259 -5.02 -2.64 10.27
N SER A 260 -3.77 -2.93 10.54
CA SER A 260 -3.16 -2.46 11.78
C SER A 260 -1.65 -2.32 11.68
N PHE A 261 -1.15 -1.36 12.45
CA PHE A 261 0.20 -1.39 12.98
C PHE A 261 0.21 -2.33 14.19
N ALA A 262 1.25 -3.08 14.46
CA ALA A 262 1.30 -3.98 15.60
C ALA A 262 0.92 -3.29 16.93
N ASN A 263 0.66 -4.06 17.99
CA ASN A 263 0.34 -3.51 19.30
C ASN A 263 1.51 -3.58 20.29
N ASN A 264 2.42 -4.51 20.06
CA ASN A 264 3.60 -4.74 20.90
C ASN A 264 4.76 -5.14 19.99
N TRP A 265 5.96 -5.14 20.59
CA TRP A 265 7.12 -5.79 20.00
C TRP A 265 6.89 -7.30 19.89
N GLU A 266 7.46 -7.90 18.84
CA GLU A 266 7.50 -9.35 18.72
C GLU A 266 8.75 -9.88 19.45
N THR A 267 8.53 -10.86 20.33
CA THR A 267 9.62 -11.44 21.15
C THR A 267 9.66 -12.96 21.09
N VAL A 268 8.85 -13.55 20.20
CA VAL A 268 8.64 -14.98 20.05
C VAL A 268 9.10 -15.45 18.67
N THR A 269 8.62 -16.56 18.18
CA THR A 269 9.01 -17.13 16.89
C THR A 269 8.21 -16.52 15.73
N ILE A 270 8.72 -16.71 14.51
CA ILE A 270 8.03 -16.32 13.28
C ILE A 270 6.64 -17.00 13.19
N THR A 271 6.58 -18.27 13.57
CA THR A 271 5.33 -19.05 13.58
C THR A 271 4.31 -18.45 14.56
N ASP A 272 4.77 -17.89 15.68
CA ASP A 272 3.86 -17.27 16.66
C ASP A 272 3.24 -15.97 16.17
N ILE A 273 3.92 -15.21 15.30
CA ILE A 273 3.31 -14.04 14.62
C ILE A 273 2.10 -14.49 13.79
N TYR A 274 2.22 -15.59 13.07
CA TYR A 274 1.10 -16.15 12.32
C TYR A 274 0.02 -16.72 13.24
N ARG A 275 0.38 -17.41 14.33
CA ARG A 275 -0.58 -17.93 15.33
C ARG A 275 -1.38 -16.80 15.97
N ASP A 276 -0.74 -15.68 16.32
CA ASP A 276 -1.42 -14.51 16.86
C ASP A 276 -2.46 -13.97 15.85
N ASN A 277 -2.09 -13.84 14.56
CA ASN A 277 -3.03 -13.44 13.53
C ASN A 277 -4.20 -14.42 13.39
N VAL A 278 -3.94 -15.73 13.40
CA VAL A 278 -4.97 -16.78 13.31
C VAL A 278 -5.91 -16.74 14.50
N SER A 279 -5.40 -16.50 15.70
CA SER A 279 -6.21 -16.42 16.93
C SER A 279 -7.11 -15.18 16.97
N ARG A 280 -6.66 -14.06 16.41
CA ARG A 280 -7.37 -12.77 16.45
C ARG A 280 -8.36 -12.58 15.32
N PHE A 281 -8.06 -13.11 14.13
CA PHE A 281 -8.82 -12.81 12.91
C PHE A 281 -9.50 -14.07 12.37
N ARG A 282 -10.84 -14.04 12.38
CA ARG A 282 -11.63 -15.11 11.76
C ARG A 282 -11.29 -15.20 10.27
N SER A 283 -11.24 -16.43 9.75
CA SER A 283 -11.11 -16.66 8.32
C SER A 283 -12.35 -16.17 7.58
N LEU A 284 -12.15 -15.39 6.52
CA LEU A 284 -13.22 -14.80 5.72
C LEU A 284 -13.58 -15.67 4.52
N VAL A 285 -12.57 -16.32 3.93
CA VAL A 285 -12.68 -17.08 2.69
C VAL A 285 -11.91 -18.39 2.80
N THR A 286 -12.25 -19.35 1.96
CA THR A 286 -11.56 -20.62 1.80
C THR A 286 -11.26 -20.91 0.33
N SER A 287 -10.47 -21.93 0.07
CA SER A 287 -10.24 -22.48 -1.27
C SER A 287 -10.06 -24.00 -1.17
N ASP A 288 -9.91 -24.67 -2.31
CA ASP A 288 -9.68 -26.11 -2.32
C ASP A 288 -8.29 -26.46 -1.78
N TYR A 289 -8.25 -27.25 -0.72
CA TYR A 289 -7.04 -27.79 -0.09
C TYR A 289 -6.99 -29.30 -0.31
N ILE A 290 -5.99 -29.75 -1.09
CA ILE A 290 -5.90 -31.16 -1.49
C ILE A 290 -4.77 -31.87 -0.76
N THR A 291 -3.75 -31.13 -0.25
CA THR A 291 -2.52 -31.71 0.30
C THR A 291 -2.27 -31.27 1.72
N ASN A 292 -1.84 -32.23 2.56
CA ASN A 292 -1.33 -31.97 3.90
C ASN A 292 0.13 -31.46 3.80
N SER A 293 0.42 -30.30 4.37
CA SER A 293 1.74 -29.67 4.29
C SER A 293 2.82 -30.40 5.11
N VAL A 294 2.44 -31.02 6.23
CA VAL A 294 3.37 -31.85 7.04
C VAL A 294 3.76 -33.10 6.28
N ASP A 295 2.77 -33.83 5.69
CA ASP A 295 3.05 -35.01 4.85
C ASP A 295 3.97 -34.68 3.66
N MET A 296 3.87 -33.44 3.12
CA MET A 296 4.77 -33.01 2.05
C MET A 296 6.22 -32.93 2.55
N ILE A 297 6.44 -32.35 3.74
CA ILE A 297 7.79 -32.24 4.32
C ILE A 297 8.37 -33.63 4.61
N GLU A 298 7.59 -34.55 5.18
CA GLU A 298 8.00 -35.92 5.44
C GLU A 298 8.43 -36.64 4.15
N ARG A 299 7.85 -36.29 3.01
CA ARG A 299 8.23 -36.79 1.68
C ARG A 299 9.34 -35.97 0.99
N GLY A 300 10.00 -35.07 1.71
CA GLY A 300 11.08 -34.23 1.20
C GLY A 300 10.63 -33.15 0.21
N LYS A 301 9.35 -32.74 0.25
CA LYS A 301 8.79 -31.69 -0.62
C LYS A 301 8.50 -30.42 0.18
N ILE A 302 8.71 -29.28 -0.45
CA ILE A 302 8.42 -27.96 0.17
C ILE A 302 6.95 -27.57 -0.09
N PRO A 303 6.12 -27.41 0.96
CA PRO A 303 4.73 -27.01 0.81
C PRO A 303 4.61 -25.49 0.53
N LYS A 304 3.55 -25.10 -0.19
CA LYS A 304 3.22 -23.68 -0.46
C LYS A 304 2.45 -23.01 0.68
N LEU A 305 2.10 -23.71 1.74
CA LEU A 305 1.32 -23.22 2.89
C LEU A 305 0.07 -22.44 2.46
N LYS A 306 -0.79 -23.05 1.63
CA LYS A 306 -1.89 -22.36 0.95
C LYS A 306 -2.94 -21.79 1.90
N ALA A 307 -3.30 -22.52 2.97
CA ALA A 307 -4.29 -22.07 3.94
C ALA A 307 -3.74 -20.87 4.74
N LEU A 308 -2.47 -20.95 5.17
CA LEU A 308 -1.77 -19.87 5.86
C LEU A 308 -1.63 -18.64 4.97
N GLY A 309 -1.23 -18.82 3.71
CA GLY A 309 -1.12 -17.73 2.72
C GLY A 309 -2.46 -17.03 2.48
N LEU A 310 -3.57 -17.78 2.37
CA LEU A 310 -4.90 -17.22 2.18
C LEU A 310 -5.36 -16.44 3.41
N HIS A 311 -5.16 -16.99 4.62
CA HIS A 311 -5.47 -16.28 5.87
C HIS A 311 -4.69 -14.98 5.98
N ASN A 312 -3.36 -15.04 5.80
CA ASN A 312 -2.46 -13.90 5.85
C ASN A 312 -2.82 -12.81 4.81
N GLY A 313 -3.32 -13.22 3.65
CA GLY A 313 -3.83 -12.33 2.60
C GLY A 313 -5.10 -11.54 2.98
N THR A 314 -5.77 -11.90 4.08
CA THR A 314 -6.94 -11.19 4.63
C THR A 314 -6.63 -10.43 5.93
N VAL A 315 -5.36 -10.40 6.34
CA VAL A 315 -4.86 -9.65 7.50
C VAL A 315 -3.86 -8.61 6.98
N TYR A 316 -4.20 -7.35 7.12
CA TYR A 316 -3.50 -6.25 6.46
C TYR A 316 -2.60 -5.51 7.46
N ARG A 317 -1.48 -6.15 7.86
CA ARG A 317 -0.43 -5.48 8.65
C ARG A 317 0.35 -4.51 7.76
N TRP A 318 0.69 -3.32 8.27
CA TRP A 318 1.49 -2.34 7.51
C TRP A 318 2.91 -2.82 7.21
N ASN A 319 3.51 -3.60 8.11
CA ASN A 319 4.63 -4.50 7.82
C ASN A 319 4.11 -5.92 7.94
N ARG A 320 4.11 -6.67 6.85
CA ARG A 320 3.53 -8.01 6.79
C ARG A 320 4.63 -9.08 6.67
N VAL A 321 4.54 -10.11 7.49
CA VAL A 321 5.38 -11.31 7.35
C VAL A 321 4.82 -12.14 6.20
N CYS A 322 5.66 -12.50 5.23
CA CYS A 322 5.27 -13.30 4.08
C CYS A 322 6.16 -14.52 3.93
N TYR A 323 5.54 -15.69 3.76
CA TYR A 323 6.17 -16.91 3.33
C TYR A 323 6.00 -17.07 1.81
N GLY A 324 7.01 -17.58 1.13
CA GLY A 324 6.96 -17.91 -0.29
C GLY A 324 7.84 -19.08 -0.67
N VAL A 325 7.62 -19.64 -1.85
CA VAL A 325 8.48 -20.68 -2.44
C VAL A 325 8.89 -20.21 -3.82
N GLY A 326 10.18 -19.98 -4.01
CA GLY A 326 10.79 -19.61 -5.28
C GLY A 326 11.84 -20.65 -5.71
N ASN A 327 11.77 -21.14 -6.95
CA ASN A 327 12.69 -22.16 -7.47
C ASN A 327 12.81 -23.40 -6.55
N GLY A 328 11.70 -23.79 -5.91
CA GLY A 328 11.63 -24.95 -5.00
C GLY A 328 12.19 -24.68 -3.59
N LYS A 329 12.65 -23.47 -3.29
CA LYS A 329 13.18 -23.09 -1.97
C LYS A 329 12.20 -22.19 -1.23
N PRO A 330 11.90 -22.50 0.05
CA PRO A 330 11.06 -21.67 0.89
C PRO A 330 11.87 -20.47 1.39
N HIS A 331 11.24 -19.30 1.46
CA HIS A 331 11.86 -18.08 1.96
C HIS A 331 10.86 -17.21 2.73
N LEU A 332 11.37 -16.33 3.57
CA LEU A 332 10.62 -15.38 4.36
C LEU A 332 10.93 -13.96 3.92
N ARG A 333 9.90 -13.09 3.91
CA ARG A 333 10.03 -11.69 3.55
C ARG A 333 9.29 -10.82 4.56
N ILE A 334 9.77 -9.59 4.71
CA ILE A 334 8.97 -8.49 5.24
C ILE A 334 8.48 -7.67 4.06
N GLU A 335 7.18 -7.46 4.02
CA GLU A 335 6.48 -6.64 3.04
C GLU A 335 6.09 -5.31 3.67
N ASN A 336 6.63 -4.23 3.14
CA ASN A 336 6.26 -2.87 3.51
C ASN A 336 5.08 -2.42 2.64
N ARG A 337 3.92 -2.17 3.27
CA ARG A 337 2.66 -1.82 2.61
C ARG A 337 2.25 -0.36 2.80
N TYR A 338 2.94 0.37 3.66
CA TYR A 338 2.56 1.74 3.99
C TYR A 338 3.08 2.79 3.01
N ILE A 339 4.05 2.48 2.14
CA ILE A 339 4.52 3.41 1.11
C ILE A 339 3.43 3.60 0.04
N PRO A 340 2.98 4.86 -0.22
CA PRO A 340 2.01 5.14 -1.28
C PRO A 340 2.60 4.96 -2.68
N SER A 341 1.72 4.74 -3.66
CA SER A 341 2.07 4.84 -5.08
C SER A 341 2.49 6.27 -5.45
N GLY A 342 3.48 6.42 -6.30
CA GLY A 342 4.01 7.68 -6.81
C GLY A 342 4.92 8.44 -5.82
N PRO A 343 5.21 9.72 -6.10
CA PRO A 343 4.74 10.53 -7.25
C PRO A 343 5.28 10.12 -8.62
N THR A 344 6.52 9.58 -8.71
CA THR A 344 7.13 9.07 -9.96
C THR A 344 7.82 7.75 -9.67
N VAL A 345 8.19 7.02 -10.72
CA VAL A 345 8.96 5.77 -10.58
C VAL A 345 10.30 6.03 -9.88
N ALA A 346 11.00 7.11 -10.23
CA ALA A 346 12.26 7.49 -9.56
C ALA A 346 12.05 7.74 -8.06
N ASP A 347 10.92 8.35 -7.69
CA ASP A 347 10.53 8.57 -6.29
C ASP A 347 10.23 7.26 -5.55
N GLU A 348 9.56 6.31 -6.20
CA GLU A 348 9.21 5.01 -5.63
C GLU A 348 10.44 4.14 -5.39
N ILE A 349 11.37 4.10 -6.36
CA ILE A 349 12.64 3.40 -6.19
C ILE A 349 13.50 4.06 -5.10
N ALA A 350 13.48 5.39 -5.00
CA ALA A 350 14.14 6.10 -3.90
C ALA A 350 13.54 5.73 -2.52
N ASN A 351 12.21 5.63 -2.42
CA ASN A 351 11.51 5.18 -1.21
C ASN A 351 11.92 3.75 -0.84
N MET A 352 11.93 2.85 -1.81
CA MET A 352 12.34 1.46 -1.63
C MET A 352 13.80 1.36 -1.19
N MET A 353 14.71 2.06 -1.88
CA MET A 353 16.13 2.05 -1.55
C MET A 353 16.39 2.60 -0.14
N PHE A 354 15.71 3.66 0.25
CA PHE A 354 15.81 4.22 1.60
C PHE A 354 15.36 3.19 2.65
N TRP A 355 14.19 2.59 2.48
CA TRP A 355 13.70 1.56 3.40
C TRP A 355 14.61 0.33 3.44
N VAL A 356 15.01 -0.22 2.30
CA VAL A 356 15.92 -1.38 2.23
C VAL A 356 17.26 -1.04 2.87
N GLY A 357 17.82 0.15 2.55
CA GLY A 357 19.07 0.62 3.13
C GLY A 357 19.04 0.70 4.65
N LEU A 358 17.91 1.17 5.22
CA LEU A 358 17.68 1.18 6.67
C LEU A 358 17.56 -0.23 7.24
N MET A 359 16.88 -1.14 6.54
CA MET A 359 16.71 -2.53 6.99
C MET A 359 18.05 -3.26 7.07
N VAL A 360 18.89 -3.13 6.07
CA VAL A 360 20.21 -3.80 6.02
C VAL A 360 21.32 -3.02 6.69
N GLY A 361 21.11 -1.72 6.93
CA GLY A 361 22.09 -0.84 7.58
C GLY A 361 21.91 -0.69 9.10
N LYS A 362 20.97 -1.43 9.70
CA LYS A 362 20.69 -1.34 11.14
C LYS A 362 21.96 -1.53 11.97
N PRO A 363 22.36 -0.52 12.78
CA PRO A 363 23.50 -0.65 13.67
C PRO A 363 23.23 -1.66 14.81
N GLU A 364 24.26 -2.32 15.30
CA GLU A 364 24.16 -3.24 16.45
C GLU A 364 23.57 -2.60 17.71
N THR A 365 23.72 -1.27 17.86
CA THR A 365 23.13 -0.52 18.96
C THR A 365 21.61 -0.61 19.02
N TYR A 366 20.95 -0.93 17.90
CA TYR A 366 19.50 -1.17 17.79
C TYR A 366 19.10 -2.64 17.84
N ASN A 367 20.05 -3.56 18.07
CA ASN A 367 19.70 -4.96 18.36
C ASN A 367 18.90 -5.03 19.66
N ASN A 368 17.93 -5.96 19.72
CA ASN A 368 17.01 -6.10 20.84
C ASN A 368 16.29 -4.77 21.19
N ILE A 369 15.83 -4.05 20.17
CA ILE A 369 15.16 -2.75 20.34
C ILE A 369 13.94 -2.84 21.27
N HIS A 370 13.29 -4.02 21.33
CA HIS A 370 12.15 -4.31 22.18
C HIS A 370 12.45 -4.20 23.68
N GLU A 371 13.71 -4.29 24.09
CA GLU A 371 14.16 -4.10 25.47
C GLU A 371 14.47 -2.61 25.79
N LYS A 372 14.62 -1.78 24.76
CA LYS A 372 15.16 -0.42 24.86
C LYS A 372 14.12 0.67 24.62
N TRP A 373 13.12 0.39 23.78
CA TRP A 373 12.13 1.38 23.36
C TRP A 373 10.72 0.94 23.74
N ASP A 374 9.88 1.89 24.16
CA ASP A 374 8.44 1.64 24.34
C ASP A 374 7.79 1.54 22.95
N PHE A 375 7.07 0.45 22.70
CA PHE A 375 6.33 0.26 21.45
C PHE A 375 5.27 1.33 21.21
N LYS A 376 4.74 1.94 22.27
CA LYS A 376 3.78 3.04 22.15
C LYS A 376 4.37 4.26 21.46
N ASP A 377 5.66 4.55 21.67
CA ASP A 377 6.36 5.64 21.00
C ASP A 377 6.47 5.36 19.51
N VAL A 378 6.85 4.13 19.14
CA VAL A 378 6.94 3.69 17.74
C VAL A 378 5.59 3.76 17.04
N LYS A 379 4.54 3.28 17.69
CA LYS A 379 3.16 3.37 17.19
C LYS A 379 2.71 4.83 17.05
N THR A 380 3.00 5.67 18.03
CA THR A 380 2.71 7.10 17.99
C THR A 380 3.44 7.77 16.84
N ASN A 381 4.72 7.46 16.64
CA ASN A 381 5.52 7.95 15.53
C ASN A 381 4.91 7.63 14.17
N PHE A 382 4.43 6.38 13.98
CA PHE A 382 3.80 5.96 12.73
C PHE A 382 2.52 6.76 12.41
N PHE A 383 1.60 6.88 13.39
CA PHE A 383 0.36 7.62 13.17
C PHE A 383 0.57 9.13 13.09
N SER A 384 1.56 9.68 13.79
CA SER A 384 1.95 11.09 13.68
C SER A 384 2.53 11.37 12.29
N ALA A 385 3.38 10.48 11.76
CA ALA A 385 3.89 10.57 10.40
C ALA A 385 2.78 10.53 9.34
N ALA A 386 1.81 9.62 9.49
CA ALA A 386 0.64 9.57 8.61
C ALA A 386 -0.16 10.89 8.65
N ARG A 387 -0.31 11.49 9.82
CA ARG A 387 -1.10 12.72 9.99
C ARG A 387 -0.37 13.97 9.53
N TYR A 388 0.91 14.11 9.84
CA TYR A 388 1.66 15.37 9.69
C TYR A 388 2.77 15.29 8.64
N GLY A 389 3.07 14.10 8.09
CA GLY A 389 4.14 13.90 7.13
C GLY A 389 5.48 14.42 7.66
N MET A 390 6.17 15.23 6.87
CA MET A 390 7.44 15.86 7.22
C MET A 390 7.35 16.84 8.40
N GLY A 391 6.16 17.27 8.80
CA GLY A 391 5.94 18.10 9.99
C GLY A 391 5.98 17.33 11.32
N THR A 392 6.27 16.04 11.30
CA THR A 392 6.28 15.19 12.50
C THR A 392 7.48 15.45 13.38
N GLN A 393 7.22 15.48 14.71
CA GLN A 393 8.24 15.34 15.74
C GLN A 393 8.22 13.89 16.23
N PHE A 394 9.31 13.19 16.07
CA PHE A 394 9.46 11.79 16.47
C PHE A 394 9.98 11.65 17.90
N ILE A 395 9.55 10.61 18.58
CA ILE A 395 10.21 10.10 19.78
C ILE A 395 11.20 9.03 19.31
N TRP A 396 12.49 9.38 19.29
CA TRP A 396 13.55 8.52 18.80
C TRP A 396 14.62 8.34 19.87
N ASN A 397 14.83 7.11 20.30
CA ASN A 397 15.73 6.79 21.40
C ASN A 397 15.45 7.65 22.67
N GLY A 398 14.16 7.79 23.00
CA GLY A 398 13.70 8.55 24.17
C GLY A 398 13.81 10.08 24.04
N LYS A 399 14.13 10.63 22.86
CA LYS A 399 14.27 12.07 22.62
C LYS A 399 13.33 12.53 21.50
N TYR A 400 12.88 13.79 21.61
CA TYR A 400 12.14 14.42 20.52
C TYR A 400 13.11 14.93 19.44
N ILE A 401 12.83 14.57 18.20
CA ILE A 401 13.63 14.98 17.02
C ILE A 401 12.69 15.24 15.84
N SER A 402 12.96 16.28 15.05
CA SER A 402 12.19 16.56 13.84
C SER A 402 12.42 15.48 12.77
N SER A 403 11.41 15.27 11.90
CA SER A 403 11.54 14.37 10.76
C SER A 403 12.75 14.69 9.90
N GLN A 404 12.97 15.98 9.60
CA GLN A 404 14.08 16.46 8.78
C GLN A 404 15.43 16.12 9.41
N GLN A 405 15.58 16.46 10.68
CA GLN A 405 16.84 16.22 11.39
C GLN A 405 17.14 14.73 11.49
N LEU A 406 16.16 13.91 11.88
CA LEU A 406 16.32 12.46 12.00
C LEU A 406 16.75 11.83 10.67
N ILE A 407 16.08 12.22 9.57
CA ILE A 407 16.38 11.67 8.25
C ILE A 407 17.78 12.06 7.80
N LEU A 408 18.17 13.34 7.92
CA LEU A 408 19.45 13.82 7.41
C LEU A 408 20.64 13.38 8.27
N GLU A 409 20.51 13.45 9.61
CA GLU A 409 21.65 13.26 10.51
C GLU A 409 21.88 11.79 10.88
N GLU A 410 20.83 10.94 10.83
CA GLU A 410 20.95 9.56 11.27
C GLU A 410 20.55 8.54 10.19
N LEU A 411 19.35 8.67 9.61
CA LEU A 411 18.79 7.61 8.80
C LEU A 411 19.40 7.53 7.39
N LEU A 412 19.66 8.65 6.72
CA LEU A 412 20.34 8.65 5.41
C LEU A 412 21.77 8.10 5.51
N PRO A 413 22.62 8.53 6.45
CA PRO A 413 23.94 7.93 6.65
C PRO A 413 23.87 6.41 6.91
N MET A 414 22.88 5.98 7.71
CA MET A 414 22.65 4.56 7.99
C MET A 414 22.28 3.79 6.72
N ALA A 415 21.38 4.31 5.90
CA ALA A 415 20.96 3.70 4.65
C ALA A 415 22.12 3.57 3.65
N TYR A 416 22.90 4.62 3.45
CA TYR A 416 24.12 4.58 2.62
C TYR A 416 25.08 3.48 3.09
N LYS A 417 25.39 3.46 4.39
CA LYS A 417 26.29 2.45 4.97
C LYS A 417 25.77 1.04 4.73
N GLY A 418 24.50 0.79 4.97
CA GLY A 418 23.88 -0.51 4.77
C GLY A 418 23.98 -0.98 3.31
N LEU A 419 23.62 -0.12 2.37
CA LEU A 419 23.68 -0.43 0.93
C LEU A 419 25.11 -0.72 0.47
N TYR A 420 26.09 0.07 0.90
CA TYR A 420 27.48 -0.15 0.53
C TYR A 420 28.03 -1.47 1.11
N CYS A 421 27.63 -1.84 2.34
CA CYS A 421 28.02 -3.13 2.92
C CYS A 421 27.46 -4.33 2.14
N TYR A 422 26.31 -4.18 1.49
CA TYR A 422 25.71 -5.19 0.60
C TYR A 422 26.23 -5.13 -0.84
N GLY A 423 27.19 -4.25 -1.13
CA GLY A 423 27.81 -4.13 -2.46
C GLY A 423 26.89 -3.46 -3.50
N ILE A 424 25.96 -2.60 -3.06
CA ILE A 424 25.20 -1.76 -3.97
C ILE A 424 26.13 -0.73 -4.60
N ASN A 425 25.98 -0.53 -5.90
CA ASN A 425 26.78 0.42 -6.65
C ASN A 425 26.65 1.83 -6.07
N PRO A 426 27.76 2.50 -5.73
CA PRO A 426 27.72 3.88 -5.19
C PRO A 426 26.92 4.84 -6.06
N THR A 427 27.02 4.74 -7.38
CA THR A 427 26.26 5.58 -8.31
C THR A 427 24.75 5.40 -8.16
N ASP A 428 24.27 4.15 -7.95
CA ASP A 428 22.86 3.86 -7.70
C ASP A 428 22.43 4.42 -6.34
N ALA A 429 23.21 4.16 -5.30
CA ALA A 429 22.91 4.66 -3.96
C ALA A 429 22.81 6.19 -3.94
N GLU A 430 23.77 6.88 -4.55
CA GLU A 430 23.77 8.34 -4.68
C GLU A 430 22.56 8.83 -5.50
N LYS A 431 22.27 8.21 -6.65
CA LYS A 431 21.14 8.59 -7.51
C LYS A 431 19.82 8.65 -6.72
N TYR A 432 19.50 7.60 -5.99
CA TYR A 432 18.18 7.48 -5.36
C TYR A 432 18.12 8.10 -3.96
N LEU A 433 19.17 7.95 -3.12
CA LEU A 433 19.15 8.54 -1.79
C LEU A 433 19.25 10.07 -1.82
N THR A 434 19.89 10.67 -2.84
CA THR A 434 19.85 12.12 -3.06
C THR A 434 18.42 12.63 -3.34
N ILE A 435 17.53 11.80 -3.94
CA ILE A 435 16.12 12.16 -4.09
C ILE A 435 15.47 12.33 -2.70
N ILE A 436 15.75 11.42 -1.76
CA ILE A 436 15.24 11.51 -0.38
C ILE A 436 15.77 12.77 0.30
N GLU A 437 17.08 13.04 0.21
CA GLU A 437 17.72 14.24 0.77
C GLU A 437 17.09 15.53 0.23
N ASN A 438 16.89 15.61 -1.09
CA ASN A 438 16.29 16.77 -1.74
C ASN A 438 14.84 17.01 -1.29
N ARG A 439 14.06 15.95 -1.03
CA ARG A 439 12.69 16.09 -0.50
C ARG A 439 12.66 16.71 0.88
N VAL A 440 13.66 16.43 1.72
CA VAL A 440 13.73 17.01 3.07
C VAL A 440 13.79 18.54 3.01
N SER A 441 14.50 19.09 2.03
CA SER A 441 14.66 20.54 1.84
C SER A 441 13.60 21.19 0.95
N THR A 442 12.78 20.40 0.24
CA THR A 442 11.79 20.91 -0.71
C THR A 442 10.36 20.44 -0.38
N ASN A 443 9.88 19.40 -1.04
CA ASN A 443 8.54 18.85 -0.87
C ASN A 443 8.53 17.33 -1.11
N ASN A 444 7.69 16.60 -0.37
CA ASN A 444 7.18 15.31 -0.77
C ASN A 444 5.87 15.47 -1.58
N GLY A 445 5.30 14.35 -2.03
CA GLY A 445 4.06 14.37 -2.83
C GLY A 445 2.90 15.05 -2.13
N SER A 446 2.69 14.75 -0.85
CA SER A 446 1.62 15.35 -0.04
C SER A 446 1.76 16.87 0.07
N GLN A 447 2.96 17.35 0.37
CA GLN A 447 3.21 18.79 0.51
C GLN A 447 3.01 19.53 -0.81
N TRP A 448 3.45 18.96 -1.95
CA TRP A 448 3.24 19.55 -3.26
C TRP A 448 1.76 19.63 -3.61
N ILE A 449 1.00 18.53 -3.41
CA ILE A 449 -0.44 18.50 -3.66
C ILE A 449 -1.16 19.57 -2.83
N ILE A 450 -0.88 19.65 -1.52
CA ILE A 450 -1.56 20.59 -0.61
C ILE A 450 -1.23 22.03 -0.91
N LYS A 451 0.03 22.38 -1.18
CA LYS A 451 0.42 23.75 -1.55
C LYS A 451 -0.37 24.22 -2.78
N ASN A 452 -0.44 23.39 -3.82
CA ASN A 452 -1.18 23.70 -5.03
C ASN A 452 -2.70 23.74 -4.80
N TYR A 453 -3.23 22.78 -4.02
CA TYR A 453 -4.66 22.73 -3.74
C TYR A 453 -5.17 23.96 -3.00
N ARG A 454 -4.44 24.41 -1.98
CA ARG A 454 -4.77 25.62 -1.22
C ARG A 454 -4.67 26.88 -2.09
N GLU A 455 -3.68 26.99 -2.96
CA GLU A 455 -3.52 28.14 -3.86
C GLU A 455 -4.63 28.18 -4.91
N LEU A 456 -4.86 27.08 -5.61
CA LEU A 456 -5.90 26.99 -6.63
C LEU A 456 -7.32 27.18 -6.05
N SER A 457 -7.58 26.69 -4.84
CA SER A 457 -8.89 26.81 -4.18
C SER A 457 -9.26 28.24 -3.78
N LYS A 458 -8.33 29.21 -3.85
CA LYS A 458 -8.66 30.65 -3.66
C LYS A 458 -9.51 31.21 -4.82
N THR A 459 -9.34 30.67 -6.03
CA THR A 459 -9.97 31.19 -7.26
C THR A 459 -10.79 30.15 -8.02
N LYS A 460 -10.60 28.87 -7.75
CA LYS A 460 -11.25 27.74 -8.42
C LYS A 460 -12.12 26.96 -7.43
N ARG A 461 -13.12 26.23 -7.96
CA ARG A 461 -13.87 25.27 -7.14
C ARG A 461 -12.96 24.08 -6.76
N LYS A 462 -13.22 23.44 -5.63
CA LYS A 462 -12.40 22.33 -5.11
C LYS A 462 -12.17 21.21 -6.13
N PHE A 463 -13.19 20.82 -6.91
CA PHE A 463 -13.05 19.79 -7.92
C PHE A 463 -12.22 20.23 -9.13
N GLU A 464 -12.30 21.51 -9.53
CA GLU A 464 -11.47 22.08 -10.60
C GLU A 464 -9.99 22.13 -10.17
N ALA A 465 -9.73 22.52 -8.91
CA ALA A 465 -8.39 22.51 -8.35
C ALA A 465 -7.80 21.08 -8.33
N ALA A 466 -8.58 20.09 -7.88
CA ALA A 466 -8.18 18.68 -7.90
C ALA A 466 -7.87 18.18 -9.32
N GLN A 467 -8.70 18.55 -10.32
CA GLN A 467 -8.50 18.17 -11.71
C GLN A 467 -7.23 18.79 -12.30
N ILE A 468 -6.98 20.08 -12.05
CA ILE A 468 -5.76 20.76 -12.48
C ILE A 468 -4.52 20.06 -11.87
N ILE A 469 -4.54 19.80 -10.57
CA ILE A 469 -3.44 19.10 -9.87
C ILE A 469 -3.18 17.74 -10.51
N THR A 470 -4.22 16.92 -10.71
CA THR A 470 -4.10 15.60 -11.29
C THR A 470 -3.56 15.64 -12.71
N SER A 471 -4.00 16.60 -13.52
CA SER A 471 -3.46 16.85 -14.86
C SER A 471 -1.96 17.19 -14.84
N GLN A 472 -1.53 18.01 -13.89
CA GLN A 472 -0.12 18.39 -13.77
C GLN A 472 0.73 17.23 -13.22
N MET A 473 0.20 16.44 -12.27
CA MET A 473 0.86 15.19 -11.84
C MET A 473 1.13 14.26 -13.02
N TYR A 474 0.11 14.01 -13.85
CA TYR A 474 0.23 13.18 -15.05
C TYR A 474 1.36 13.65 -15.97
N LYS A 475 1.37 14.95 -16.32
CA LYS A 475 2.41 15.53 -17.20
C LYS A 475 3.82 15.39 -16.63
N LYS A 476 3.97 15.58 -15.31
CA LYS A 476 5.27 15.49 -14.63
C LYS A 476 5.76 14.04 -14.51
N GLN A 477 4.84 13.09 -14.34
CA GLN A 477 5.13 11.66 -14.31
C GLN A 477 5.64 11.13 -15.65
N GLU A 478 5.18 11.69 -16.78
CA GLU A 478 5.66 11.28 -18.11
C GLU A 478 7.18 11.48 -18.30
N HIS A 479 7.77 12.42 -17.59
CA HIS A 479 9.20 12.70 -17.61
C HIS A 479 10.00 12.01 -16.51
N ASN A 480 9.34 11.30 -15.60
CA ASN A 480 9.93 10.62 -14.44
C ASN A 480 10.83 11.53 -13.57
N TYR A 481 10.59 12.86 -13.57
CA TYR A 481 11.36 13.78 -12.74
C TYR A 481 10.92 13.69 -11.27
N PRO A 482 11.87 13.50 -10.31
CA PRO A 482 11.55 13.40 -8.89
C PRO A 482 10.74 14.59 -8.37
N ILE A 483 9.83 14.33 -7.44
CA ILE A 483 8.91 15.33 -6.85
C ILE A 483 9.65 16.56 -6.30
N ALA A 484 10.85 16.38 -5.77
CA ALA A 484 11.67 17.47 -5.24
C ALA A 484 11.98 18.57 -6.28
N SER A 485 11.93 18.22 -7.58
CA SER A 485 12.13 19.15 -8.69
C SER A 485 10.86 19.80 -9.22
N TRP A 486 9.68 19.43 -8.69
CA TRP A 486 8.41 19.93 -9.20
C TRP A 486 8.12 21.35 -8.69
N ASN A 487 8.06 22.31 -9.61
CA ASN A 487 7.57 23.65 -9.30
C ASN A 487 6.08 23.64 -8.96
N LEU A 488 5.64 24.65 -8.21
CA LEU A 488 4.21 24.90 -8.01
C LEU A 488 3.53 25.26 -9.35
N ILE A 489 2.25 24.94 -9.44
CA ILE A 489 1.44 25.20 -10.63
C ILE A 489 1.28 26.70 -10.81
N SER A 490 1.66 27.23 -11.97
CA SER A 490 1.52 28.63 -12.37
C SER A 490 0.27 28.85 -13.22
N GLU A 491 -0.14 30.12 -13.41
CA GLU A 491 -1.24 30.46 -14.31
C GLU A 491 -0.99 30.01 -15.75
N ASN A 492 0.25 30.00 -16.22
CA ASN A 492 0.61 29.52 -17.54
C ASN A 492 0.33 28.01 -17.70
N ASP A 493 0.57 27.22 -16.65
CA ASP A 493 0.29 25.78 -16.64
C ASP A 493 -1.23 25.49 -16.76
N ILE A 494 -2.08 26.40 -16.25
CA ILE A 494 -3.55 26.30 -16.30
C ILE A 494 -4.06 26.63 -17.70
N ASN A 495 -3.56 27.70 -18.34
CA ASN A 495 -4.07 28.22 -19.62
C ASN A 495 -3.84 27.27 -20.80
N ILE A 496 -2.81 26.45 -20.77
CA ILE A 496 -2.53 25.43 -21.81
C ILE A 496 -3.63 24.35 -21.84
N ASN A 497 -4.34 24.14 -20.73
CA ASN A 497 -5.38 23.11 -20.61
C ASN A 497 -6.80 23.62 -20.93
N SER A 498 -7.04 24.93 -20.91
CA SER A 498 -8.42 25.49 -21.06
C SER A 498 -9.02 25.26 -22.43
N SER A 499 -8.22 25.04 -23.49
CA SER A 499 -8.72 24.77 -24.85
C SER A 499 -9.33 23.38 -25.04
N HIS A 500 -9.07 22.42 -24.14
CA HIS A 500 -9.59 21.05 -24.22
C HIS A 500 -10.72 20.72 -23.21
N PHE A 501 -10.91 21.56 -22.17
CA PHE A 501 -11.81 21.26 -21.05
C PHE A 501 -13.26 21.73 -21.22
N TYR A 502 -13.54 22.70 -22.11
CA TYR A 502 -14.85 23.37 -22.16
C TYR A 502 -15.93 22.69 -23.03
N VAL A 503 -15.63 21.65 -23.80
CA VAL A 503 -16.55 21.14 -24.83
C VAL A 503 -17.47 20.00 -24.36
N LYS A 504 -17.22 19.31 -23.27
CA LYS A 504 -18.00 18.10 -22.89
C LYS A 504 -18.95 18.21 -21.69
N HIS A 505 -18.99 19.34 -20.98
CA HIS A 505 -19.80 19.43 -19.73
C HIS A 505 -21.05 20.32 -19.82
N VAL A 506 -21.39 20.87 -21.00
CA VAL A 506 -22.58 21.74 -21.20
C VAL A 506 -23.84 20.96 -21.64
N MET A 507 -23.74 19.65 -21.96
CA MET A 507 -24.90 18.92 -22.53
C MET A 507 -25.52 17.83 -21.63
N SER A 508 -25.37 17.87 -20.31
CA SER A 508 -26.08 16.92 -19.43
C SER A 508 -26.73 17.52 -18.19
N THR A 509 -27.14 18.79 -18.28
CA THR A 509 -28.06 19.40 -17.30
C THR A 509 -29.31 19.83 -18.00
N ASP A 510 -30.10 18.89 -18.47
CA ASP A 510 -31.49 19.14 -18.80
C ASP A 510 -32.39 18.06 -18.20
N ILE A 511 -33.29 18.57 -17.36
CA ILE A 511 -34.64 18.10 -17.11
C ILE A 511 -34.84 16.93 -16.13
N PHE A 512 -35.10 17.26 -14.86
CA PHE A 512 -36.26 16.75 -14.13
C PHE A 512 -36.91 17.92 -13.32
N LEU A 513 -37.68 18.75 -14.01
CA LEU A 513 -38.77 19.51 -13.41
C LEU A 513 -39.97 18.57 -13.34
N VAL A 514 -40.23 17.99 -12.17
CA VAL A 514 -41.51 17.34 -11.88
C VAL A 514 -42.53 18.43 -11.71
N LYS A 515 -43.44 18.55 -12.67
CA LYS A 515 -44.69 19.28 -12.51
C LYS A 515 -45.50 18.63 -11.38
N LYS A 516 -45.78 19.40 -10.33
CA LYS A 516 -46.94 19.20 -9.49
C LYS A 516 -48.16 19.61 -10.30
N GLU A 517 -48.99 18.65 -10.66
CA GLU A 517 -50.37 18.93 -11.00
C GLU A 517 -51.23 18.84 -9.73
N ASP A 518 -51.90 19.93 -9.45
CA ASP A 518 -53.03 20.04 -8.53
C ASP A 518 -54.20 19.23 -9.10
N SER A 519 -54.84 18.42 -8.26
CA SER A 519 -56.29 18.15 -8.39
C SER A 519 -56.84 17.52 -7.11
N LEU A 520 -57.67 18.28 -6.45
CA LEU A 520 -58.90 17.93 -5.72
C LEU A 520 -58.86 16.76 -4.74
#